data_a32eab04ae0b57f27b73bb327b18ef7a
#
_entry.id   a32eab04ae0b57f27b73bb327b18ef7a
#
_cell.length_a   1.000
_cell.length_b   1.000
_cell.length_c   1.000
_cell.angle_alpha   90.00
_cell.angle_beta   90.00
_cell.angle_gamma   90.00
#
_symmetry.space_group_name_H-M   'P 1'
#
loop_
_entity.id
_entity.type
_entity.pdbx_description
1 polymer ?
#
loop_
_entity_poly.entity_id
_entity_poly.type
_entity_poly.pdbx_seq_one_letter_code
_entity_poly.pdbx_strand_id
1 'polypeptide(L)' 'MWEQHPWVPTNELRWVRKQENNKLIYDLQQKFVQIVEDRDYLNEEWKSVPIIPIEEA' A
#
# COMPACT_ATOMS: atom_id res chain seq x y z
N MET A 1 20.42 6.78 19.04
CA MET A 1 19.17 7.37 18.54
C MET A 1 18.74 6.64 17.30
N TRP A 2 17.46 6.33 17.24
CA TRP A 2 16.95 5.54 16.12
C TRP A 2 16.51 6.45 15.01
N GLU A 3 16.97 6.18 13.83
CA GLU A 3 16.49 6.88 12.67
C GLU A 3 15.43 6.07 12.00
N GLN A 4 14.34 6.72 11.71
CA GLN A 4 13.28 6.06 11.01
C GLN A 4 13.45 6.32 9.52
N HIS A 5 13.54 5.25 8.78
CA HIS A 5 13.62 5.38 7.35
C HIS A 5 12.22 5.53 6.78
N PRO A 6 12.01 6.47 5.90
CA PRO A 6 10.68 6.68 5.36
C PRO A 6 10.25 5.55 4.46
N TRP A 7 8.95 5.33 4.42
CA TRP A 7 8.36 4.41 3.48
C TRP A 7 8.13 5.16 2.17
N VAL A 8 8.56 4.57 1.09
CA VAL A 8 8.50 5.21 -0.20
C VAL A 8 7.52 4.45 -1.08
N PRO A 9 6.57 5.14 -1.70
CA PRO A 9 5.64 4.44 -2.58
C PRO A 9 6.34 4.01 -3.86
N THR A 10 5.94 2.86 -4.35
CA THR A 10 6.45 2.38 -5.63
C THR A 10 5.34 2.50 -6.66
N ASN A 11 5.67 2.15 -7.89
CA ASN A 11 4.69 2.14 -8.96
C ASN A 11 3.93 0.83 -9.06
N GLU A 12 4.14 -0.06 -8.12
CA GLU A 12 3.49 -1.37 -8.18
C GLU A 12 2.14 -1.30 -7.50
N LEU A 13 1.14 -1.73 -8.21
CA LEU A 13 -0.23 -1.74 -7.72
C LEU A 13 -0.79 -3.12 -7.91
N ARG A 14 -1.75 -3.48 -7.08
CA ARG A 14 -2.43 -4.75 -7.24
C ARG A 14 -3.86 -4.61 -6.77
N TRP A 15 -4.73 -5.43 -7.35
CA TRP A 15 -6.11 -5.52 -6.91
C TRP A 15 -6.26 -6.76 -6.05
N VAL A 16 -6.86 -6.59 -4.89
CA VAL A 16 -7.13 -7.69 -3.98
C VAL A 16 -8.63 -7.84 -3.86
N ARG A 17 -9.10 -9.05 -4.07
CA ARG A 17 -10.51 -9.33 -3.97
C ARG A 17 -10.82 -9.75 -2.54
N LYS A 18 -11.77 -9.10 -1.94
CA LYS A 18 -12.20 -9.40 -0.58
C LYS A 18 -13.70 -9.62 -0.57
N GLN A 19 -14.14 -10.41 0.37
CA GLN A 19 -15.55 -10.65 0.55
C GLN A 19 -15.94 -10.22 1.94
N GLU A 20 -16.89 -9.30 2.02
CA GLU A 20 -17.40 -8.80 3.28
C GLU A 20 -18.91 -8.74 3.22
N ASN A 21 -19.57 -9.30 4.22
CA ASN A 21 -21.01 -9.23 4.33
C ASN A 21 -21.70 -9.66 3.04
N ASN A 22 -21.20 -10.73 2.43
CA ASN A 22 -21.75 -11.26 1.19
C ASN A 22 -21.57 -10.34 0.00
N LYS A 23 -20.68 -9.38 0.13
CA LYS A 23 -20.39 -8.49 -0.96
C LYS A 23 -18.97 -8.68 -1.41
N LEU A 24 -18.77 -8.60 -2.69
CA LEU A 24 -17.46 -8.70 -3.27
C LEU A 24 -16.87 -7.30 -3.39
N ILE A 25 -15.73 -7.12 -2.78
CA ILE A 25 -15.09 -5.82 -2.75
C ILE A 25 -13.70 -5.96 -3.33
N TYR A 26 -13.32 -5.02 -4.17
CA TYR A 26 -11.98 -4.96 -4.70
C TYR A 26 -11.22 -3.85 -4.01
N ASP A 27 -10.05 -4.19 -3.53
CA ASP A 27 -9.20 -3.26 -2.80
C ASP A 27 -7.95 -3.02 -3.63
N LEU A 28 -7.71 -1.78 -4.00
CA LEU A 28 -6.51 -1.42 -4.73
C LEU A 28 -5.42 -1.16 -3.72
N GLN A 29 -4.30 -1.85 -3.87
CA GLN A 29 -3.19 -1.71 -2.96
C GLN A 29 -1.96 -1.25 -3.70
N GLN A 30 -1.17 -0.46 -3.03
CA GLN A 30 0.08 0.04 -3.56
C GLN A 30 1.21 -0.46 -2.68
N LYS A 31 2.29 -0.85 -3.30
CA LYS A 31 3.44 -1.35 -2.57
C LYS A 31 4.31 -0.20 -2.10
N PHE A 32 4.65 -0.23 -0.84
CA PHE A 32 5.57 0.72 -0.26
C PHE A 32 6.82 -0.04 0.17
N VAL A 33 7.94 0.61 0.04
CA VAL A 33 9.21 0.00 0.43
C VAL A 33 9.94 0.91 1.38
N GLN A 34 10.71 0.30 2.24
CA GLN A 34 11.56 1.02 3.16
C GLN A 34 12.97 0.46 2.99
N ILE A 35 13.86 1.31 2.58
CA ILE A 35 15.23 0.90 2.32
C ILE A 35 16.04 1.12 3.58
N VAL A 36 16.64 0.05 4.07
CA VAL A 36 17.45 0.11 5.26
C VAL A 36 18.89 -0.05 4.82
N GLU A 37 19.60 1.04 4.82
CA GLU A 37 20.92 1.05 4.22
C GLU A 37 21.92 0.21 4.97
N ASP A 38 21.81 0.18 6.26
CA ASP A 38 22.80 -0.53 7.07
C ASP A 38 22.74 -2.03 6.90
N ARG A 39 21.65 -2.54 6.43
CA ARG A 39 21.45 -3.98 6.41
C ARG A 39 21.22 -4.55 5.05
N ASP A 40 21.21 -3.72 4.08
CA ASP A 40 21.11 -4.21 2.73
C ASP A 40 19.83 -4.97 2.46
N TYR A 41 18.78 -4.66 3.17
CA TYR A 41 17.54 -5.33 2.87
C TYR A 41 16.39 -4.34 2.86
N LEU A 42 15.32 -4.81 2.31
CA LEU A 42 14.20 -4.00 1.95
C LEU A 42 12.96 -4.51 2.67
N ASN A 43 12.32 -3.62 3.37
CA ASN A 43 11.02 -3.93 3.95
C ASN A 43 9.96 -3.53 2.98
N GLU A 44 8.96 -4.38 2.81
CA GLU A 44 7.89 -4.12 1.87
C GLU A 44 6.55 -4.24 2.55
N GLU A 45 5.62 -3.42 2.13
CA GLU A 45 4.30 -3.44 2.70
C GLU A 45 3.29 -2.99 1.67
N TRP A 46 2.16 -3.66 1.62
CA TRP A 46 1.08 -3.27 0.74
C TRP A 46 0.06 -2.50 1.56
N LYS A 47 -0.32 -1.35 1.05
CA LYS A 47 -1.30 -0.50 1.73
C LYS A 47 -2.43 -0.18 0.80
N SER A 48 -3.61 -0.09 1.35
CA SER A 48 -4.78 0.26 0.58
C SER A 48 -4.67 1.69 0.09
N VAL A 49 -4.99 1.88 -1.17
CA VAL A 49 -5.02 3.21 -1.75
C VAL A 49 -6.43 3.75 -1.56
N PRO A 50 -6.56 4.90 -0.92
CA PRO A 50 -7.91 5.46 -0.76
C PRO A 50 -8.47 5.82 -2.12
N ILE A 51 -9.62 5.24 -2.40
CA ILE A 51 -10.32 5.55 -3.63
C ILE A 51 -11.44 6.49 -3.27
N ILE A 52 -11.31 7.71 -3.73
CA ILE A 52 -12.33 8.70 -3.45
C ILE A 52 -13.20 8.77 -4.68
N PRO A 53 -14.47 8.38 -4.57
CA PRO A 53 -15.33 8.44 -5.74
C PRO A 53 -15.48 9.87 -6.17
N ILE A 54 -15.46 10.06 -7.46
CA ILE A 54 -15.68 11.38 -8.00
C ILE A 54 -17.15 11.68 -7.84
N GLU A 55 -17.41 12.69 -7.03
CA GLU A 55 -18.77 13.06 -6.82
C GLU A 55 -19.18 14.04 -7.86
N GLU A 56 -20.24 13.69 -8.47
CA GLU A 56 -20.82 14.63 -9.42
C GLU A 56 -21.59 15.63 -8.64
N ALA A 57 -21.10 16.76 -8.58
CA ALA A 57 -21.79 17.77 -7.79
C ALA A 57 -23.02 18.27 -8.51
#